data_3dc115a126ad6bb51523e7872a58c65d
#
_entry.id   3dc115a126ad6bb51523e7872a58c65d
#
_cell.length_a   1.000
_cell.length_b   1.000
_cell.length_c   1.000
_cell.angle_alpha   90.00
_cell.angle_beta   90.00
_cell.angle_gamma   90.00
#
_symmetry.space_group_name_H-M   'P 1'
#
loop_
_entity.id
_entity.type
_entity.pdbx_description
1 polymer ?
#
loop_
_entity_poly.entity_id
_entity_poly.type
_entity_poly.pdbx_seq_one_letter_code
_entity_poly.pdbx_strand_id
1 'polypeptide(L)'
;ELFQKLKITPKNLTLYNIAFSHSSYANEHRAKKDYERLEFLGDAVVDLVVADYLYNNEQENEGEMTKVRASYVCENALYEYSTSLGLHRYLKVGHGEEHAGGKYKKAIVADIFEALVGAIYVDLGYATVRRVVLNIIVPYIKDPKVTFFQDYKSALQEAVQTDKRSLYYDLVKEEGPSHQKTFTMEVKIDGIVYGRGVGSSK
;
A
#
# COMPACT_ATOMS: atom_id res chain seq x y z
N GLU A 1 -19.91 3.66 14.03
CA GLU A 1 -18.65 4.30 14.44
C GLU A 1 -17.78 4.65 13.22
N LEU A 2 -17.37 3.68 12.37
CA LEU A 2 -16.53 3.94 11.18
C LEU A 2 -17.14 4.99 10.25
N PHE A 3 -18.39 4.82 9.85
CA PHE A 3 -19.07 5.75 8.94
C PHE A 3 -19.22 7.16 9.50
N GLN A 4 -19.34 7.30 10.82
CA GLN A 4 -19.34 8.61 11.50
C GLN A 4 -17.95 9.27 11.41
N LYS A 5 -16.86 8.51 11.64
CA LYS A 5 -15.49 9.02 11.47
C LYS A 5 -15.24 9.49 10.03
N LEU A 6 -15.71 8.73 9.06
CA LEU A 6 -15.57 9.06 7.63
C LEU A 6 -16.57 10.13 7.15
N LYS A 7 -17.54 10.51 7.98
CA LYS A 7 -18.63 11.43 7.65
C LYS A 7 -19.38 11.03 6.38
N ILE A 8 -19.76 9.76 6.31
CA ILE A 8 -20.54 9.19 5.20
C ILE A 8 -21.80 8.49 5.73
N THR A 9 -22.82 8.42 4.85
CA THR A 9 -24.02 7.62 5.08
C THR A 9 -24.14 6.58 3.97
N PRO A 10 -23.82 5.31 4.26
CA PRO A 10 -23.92 4.24 3.27
C PRO A 10 -25.34 4.08 2.73
N LYS A 11 -25.45 3.84 1.43
CA LYS A 11 -26.70 3.46 0.75
C LYS A 11 -26.82 1.94 0.63
N ASN A 12 -25.68 1.24 0.47
CA ASN A 12 -25.64 -0.21 0.31
C ASN A 12 -24.63 -0.85 1.28
N LEU A 13 -25.09 -1.22 2.47
CA LEU A 13 -24.27 -1.87 3.49
C LEU A 13 -23.64 -3.20 3.05
N THR A 14 -24.22 -3.87 2.03
CA THR A 14 -23.66 -5.12 1.50
C THR A 14 -22.27 -4.91 0.91
N LEU A 15 -22.01 -3.78 0.25
CA LEU A 15 -20.68 -3.47 -0.28
C LEU A 15 -19.62 -3.40 0.82
N TYR A 16 -19.93 -2.76 1.93
CA TYR A 16 -19.01 -2.64 3.07
C TYR A 16 -18.80 -3.98 3.78
N ASN A 17 -19.84 -4.82 3.85
CA ASN A 17 -19.69 -6.19 4.36
C ASN A 17 -18.76 -7.02 3.47
N ILE A 18 -18.81 -6.84 2.16
CA ILE A 18 -17.89 -7.50 1.21
C ILE A 18 -16.47 -6.93 1.39
N ALA A 19 -16.31 -5.60 1.49
CA ALA A 19 -15.01 -4.96 1.67
C ALA A 19 -14.23 -5.42 2.90
N PHE A 20 -14.93 -5.92 3.92
CA PHE A 20 -14.32 -6.48 5.14
C PHE A 20 -14.38 -8.01 5.21
N SER A 21 -14.63 -8.71 4.11
CA SER A 21 -14.66 -10.17 4.05
C SER A 21 -13.48 -10.71 3.25
N HIS A 22 -12.50 -11.28 3.94
CA HIS A 22 -11.35 -11.94 3.32
C HIS A 22 -11.78 -13.22 2.58
N SER A 23 -11.04 -13.63 1.57
CA SER A 23 -11.34 -14.84 0.77
C SER A 23 -11.46 -16.11 1.63
N SER A 24 -10.67 -16.26 2.68
CA SER A 24 -10.78 -17.39 3.61
C SER A 24 -12.15 -17.43 4.32
N TYR A 25 -12.67 -16.28 4.75
CA TYR A 25 -13.99 -16.17 5.35
C TYR A 25 -15.09 -16.51 4.32
N ALA A 26 -14.98 -15.96 3.13
CA ALA A 26 -15.92 -16.20 2.05
C ALA A 26 -16.01 -17.70 1.70
N ASN A 27 -14.87 -18.36 1.61
CA ASN A 27 -14.78 -19.81 1.32
C ASN A 27 -15.44 -20.67 2.41
N GLU A 28 -15.15 -20.40 3.69
CA GLU A 28 -15.73 -21.16 4.81
C GLU A 28 -17.26 -20.98 4.93
N HIS A 29 -17.75 -19.75 4.64
CA HIS A 29 -19.18 -19.42 4.77
C HIS A 29 -19.95 -19.56 3.46
N ARG A 30 -19.31 -20.12 2.40
CA ARG A 30 -19.90 -20.22 1.05
C ARG A 30 -20.43 -18.89 0.54
N ALA A 31 -19.82 -17.78 0.94
CA ALA A 31 -20.16 -16.47 0.43
C ALA A 31 -19.69 -16.33 -1.03
N LYS A 32 -20.49 -15.63 -1.84
CA LYS A 32 -20.19 -15.50 -3.28
C LYS A 32 -19.13 -14.45 -3.60
N LYS A 33 -18.76 -13.62 -2.63
CA LYS A 33 -17.89 -12.44 -2.83
C LYS A 33 -17.04 -12.19 -1.61
N ASP A 34 -15.79 -11.86 -1.85
CA ASP A 34 -14.80 -11.32 -0.93
C ASP A 34 -14.40 -9.91 -1.32
N TYR A 35 -13.38 -9.34 -0.65
CA TYR A 35 -12.94 -7.97 -0.86
C TYR A 35 -12.08 -7.75 -2.11
N GLU A 36 -11.45 -8.79 -2.69
CA GLU A 36 -10.41 -8.65 -3.72
C GLU A 36 -10.83 -7.79 -4.93
N ARG A 37 -12.09 -7.89 -5.36
CA ARG A 37 -12.57 -7.06 -6.47
C ARG A 37 -12.78 -5.59 -6.09
N LEU A 38 -13.10 -5.31 -4.83
CA LEU A 38 -13.23 -3.94 -4.33
C LEU A 38 -11.85 -3.33 -4.07
N GLU A 39 -10.90 -4.13 -3.58
CA GLU A 39 -9.49 -3.80 -3.47
C GLU A 39 -8.91 -3.37 -4.81
N PHE A 40 -9.02 -4.21 -5.84
CA PHE A 40 -8.57 -3.89 -7.20
C PHE A 40 -9.11 -2.54 -7.72
N LEU A 41 -10.38 -2.26 -7.47
CA LEU A 41 -10.98 -0.98 -7.87
C LEU A 41 -10.50 0.17 -6.97
N GLY A 42 -10.38 -0.09 -5.68
CA GLY A 42 -9.97 0.88 -4.68
C GLY A 42 -8.54 1.35 -4.85
N ASP A 43 -7.62 0.44 -5.19
CA ASP A 43 -6.23 0.76 -5.56
C ASP A 43 -6.20 1.86 -6.64
N ALA A 44 -6.87 1.62 -7.77
CA ALA A 44 -6.95 2.60 -8.86
C ALA A 44 -7.58 3.94 -8.42
N VAL A 45 -8.56 3.91 -7.50
CA VAL A 45 -9.21 5.13 -6.98
C VAL A 45 -8.29 5.88 -6.03
N VAL A 46 -7.55 5.21 -5.16
CA VAL A 46 -6.57 5.85 -4.27
C VAL A 46 -5.49 6.53 -5.10
N ASP A 47 -4.93 5.80 -6.07
CA ASP A 47 -3.93 6.33 -7.00
C ASP A 47 -4.41 7.59 -7.73
N LEU A 48 -5.61 7.55 -8.30
CA LEU A 48 -6.20 8.69 -8.98
C LEU A 48 -6.39 9.89 -8.05
N VAL A 49 -6.92 9.66 -6.84
CA VAL A 49 -7.20 10.75 -5.89
C VAL A 49 -5.92 11.40 -5.41
N VAL A 50 -4.87 10.62 -5.14
CA VAL A 50 -3.56 11.16 -4.72
C VAL A 50 -2.89 11.89 -5.88
N ALA A 51 -2.92 11.34 -7.10
CA ALA A 51 -2.38 11.99 -8.29
C ALA A 51 -3.08 13.33 -8.58
N ASP A 52 -4.41 13.38 -8.52
CA ASP A 52 -5.20 14.62 -8.70
C ASP A 52 -4.86 15.65 -7.62
N TYR A 53 -4.66 15.23 -6.38
CA TYR A 53 -4.24 16.12 -5.30
C TYR A 53 -2.86 16.72 -5.57
N LEU A 54 -1.86 15.90 -5.89
CA LEU A 54 -0.50 16.35 -6.17
C LEU A 54 -0.47 17.30 -7.36
N TYR A 55 -1.12 16.94 -8.46
CA TYR A 55 -1.19 17.79 -9.65
C TYR A 55 -1.75 19.20 -9.37
N ASN A 56 -2.74 19.32 -8.49
CA ASN A 56 -3.38 20.59 -8.20
C ASN A 56 -2.73 21.39 -7.07
N ASN A 57 -1.89 20.78 -6.23
CA ASN A 57 -1.39 21.45 -5.01
C ASN A 57 0.14 21.52 -4.93
N GLU A 58 0.86 20.74 -5.73
CA GLU A 58 2.32 20.72 -5.76
C GLU A 58 2.83 21.37 -7.06
N GLN A 59 4.03 21.97 -6.99
CA GLN A 59 4.71 22.58 -8.14
C GLN A 59 5.88 21.72 -8.64
N GLU A 60 6.00 20.52 -8.11
CA GLU A 60 7.07 19.58 -8.43
C GLU A 60 6.93 19.04 -9.85
N ASN A 61 8.04 18.57 -10.42
CA ASN A 61 8.03 17.90 -11.71
C ASN A 61 7.37 16.52 -11.64
N GLU A 62 7.10 15.93 -12.79
CA GLU A 62 6.43 14.62 -12.92
C GLU A 62 7.16 13.52 -12.12
N GLY A 63 8.50 13.47 -12.17
CA GLY A 63 9.29 12.47 -11.46
C GLY A 63 9.13 12.55 -9.95
N GLU A 64 9.16 13.76 -9.37
CA GLU A 64 8.95 13.97 -7.95
C GLU A 64 7.51 13.65 -7.53
N MET A 65 6.50 14.09 -8.28
CA MET A 65 5.10 13.74 -8.01
C MET A 65 4.88 12.22 -8.04
N THR A 66 5.55 11.51 -8.95
CA THR A 66 5.48 10.04 -9.03
C THR A 66 6.10 9.38 -7.80
N LYS A 67 7.26 9.85 -7.32
CA LYS A 67 7.89 9.37 -6.08
C LYS A 67 7.01 9.64 -4.86
N VAL A 68 6.47 10.86 -4.75
CA VAL A 68 5.57 11.22 -3.65
C VAL A 68 4.33 10.35 -3.67
N ARG A 69 3.66 10.20 -4.82
CA ARG A 69 2.51 9.31 -4.93
C ARG A 69 2.86 7.90 -4.46
N ALA A 70 3.88 7.28 -5.00
CA ALA A 70 4.31 5.93 -4.62
C ALA A 70 4.57 5.79 -3.11
N SER A 71 5.09 6.82 -2.46
CA SER A 71 5.31 6.83 -1.01
C SER A 71 4.00 6.76 -0.21
N TYR A 72 2.95 7.42 -0.67
CA TYR A 72 1.68 7.53 0.08
C TYR A 72 0.59 6.55 -0.37
N VAL A 73 0.86 5.71 -1.38
CA VAL A 73 -0.05 4.61 -1.80
C VAL A 73 0.58 3.23 -1.63
N CYS A 74 1.78 3.12 -1.06
CA CYS A 74 2.42 1.83 -0.79
C CYS A 74 1.76 1.08 0.37
N GLU A 75 2.02 -0.23 0.46
CA GLU A 75 1.49 -1.11 1.52
C GLU A 75 1.71 -0.53 2.94
N ASN A 76 2.89 0.07 3.20
CA ASN A 76 3.18 0.69 4.49
C ASN A 76 2.20 1.82 4.83
N ALA A 77 1.92 2.68 3.87
CA ALA A 77 1.01 3.80 4.03
C ALA A 77 -0.43 3.32 4.22
N LEU A 78 -0.89 2.42 3.36
CA LEU A 78 -2.25 1.84 3.44
C LEU A 78 -2.48 1.11 4.77
N TYR A 79 -1.48 0.37 5.26
CA TYR A 79 -1.51 -0.27 6.57
C TYR A 79 -1.68 0.76 7.70
N GLU A 80 -0.94 1.86 7.66
CA GLU A 80 -1.03 2.92 8.66
C GLU A 80 -2.41 3.58 8.65
N TYR A 81 -2.95 3.90 7.47
CA TYR A 81 -4.31 4.46 7.34
C TYR A 81 -5.37 3.51 7.89
N SER A 82 -5.27 2.22 7.55
CA SER A 82 -6.15 1.17 8.08
C SER A 82 -6.08 1.08 9.60
N THR A 83 -4.88 1.13 10.16
CA THR A 83 -4.64 1.02 11.60
C THR A 83 -5.18 2.24 12.33
N SER A 84 -4.95 3.44 11.83
CA SER A 84 -5.45 4.69 12.42
C SER A 84 -6.99 4.76 12.44
N LEU A 85 -7.63 4.16 11.45
CA LEU A 85 -9.08 4.03 11.38
C LEU A 85 -9.61 2.84 12.20
N GLY A 86 -8.76 1.91 12.60
CA GLY A 86 -9.14 0.68 13.30
C GLY A 86 -9.88 -0.32 12.43
N LEU A 87 -9.57 -0.39 11.12
CA LEU A 87 -10.31 -1.21 10.14
C LEU A 87 -10.20 -2.70 10.43
N HIS A 88 -9.09 -3.19 10.96
CA HIS A 88 -8.89 -4.58 11.36
C HIS A 88 -10.00 -5.13 12.28
N ARG A 89 -10.70 -4.26 13.04
CA ARG A 89 -11.81 -4.63 13.92
C ARG A 89 -13.05 -5.10 13.15
N TYR A 90 -13.20 -4.67 11.91
CA TYR A 90 -14.32 -5.03 11.04
C TYR A 90 -14.01 -6.21 10.13
N LEU A 91 -12.72 -6.59 10.02
CA LEU A 91 -12.24 -7.64 9.14
C LEU A 91 -12.75 -9.02 9.60
N LYS A 92 -13.31 -9.76 8.66
CA LYS A 92 -13.74 -11.15 8.80
C LYS A 92 -12.77 -12.04 8.06
N VAL A 93 -12.18 -12.98 8.77
CA VAL A 93 -11.29 -14.01 8.24
C VAL A 93 -11.80 -15.39 8.62
N GLY A 94 -11.45 -16.41 7.85
CA GLY A 94 -11.76 -17.81 8.19
C GLY A 94 -10.93 -18.29 9.39
N HIS A 95 -11.34 -19.39 10.03
CA HIS A 95 -10.70 -19.93 11.23
C HIS A 95 -9.20 -20.18 11.05
N GLY A 96 -8.79 -20.77 9.93
CA GLY A 96 -7.37 -21.02 9.64
C GLY A 96 -6.56 -19.73 9.57
N GLU A 97 -7.09 -18.70 8.89
CA GLU A 97 -6.45 -17.41 8.75
C GLU A 97 -6.44 -16.63 10.09
N GLU A 98 -7.49 -16.77 10.90
CA GLU A 98 -7.55 -16.14 12.23
C GLU A 98 -6.48 -16.72 13.16
N HIS A 99 -6.32 -18.06 13.20
CA HIS A 99 -5.24 -18.72 13.95
C HIS A 99 -3.85 -18.33 13.48
N ALA A 100 -3.69 -18.03 12.19
CA ALA A 100 -2.44 -17.53 11.61
C ALA A 100 -2.23 -16.00 11.82
N GLY A 101 -3.08 -15.35 12.62
CA GLY A 101 -2.99 -13.93 12.92
C GLY A 101 -3.43 -13.01 11.77
N GLY A 102 -4.24 -13.51 10.82
CA GLY A 102 -4.61 -12.81 9.60
C GLY A 102 -5.19 -11.41 9.79
N LYS A 103 -5.95 -11.17 10.86
CA LYS A 103 -6.48 -9.84 11.20
C LYS A 103 -5.40 -8.78 11.45
N TYR A 104 -4.16 -9.20 11.67
CA TYR A 104 -3.03 -8.32 11.96
C TYR A 104 -1.93 -8.41 10.90
N LYS A 105 -2.09 -9.27 9.89
CA LYS A 105 -1.15 -9.33 8.77
C LYS A 105 -1.19 -8.02 7.99
N LYS A 106 -0.03 -7.44 7.80
CA LYS A 106 0.13 -6.12 7.20
C LYS A 106 -0.53 -6.02 5.84
N ALA A 107 -0.27 -6.96 4.94
CA ALA A 107 -0.88 -6.98 3.62
C ALA A 107 -2.41 -6.96 3.70
N ILE A 108 -3.01 -7.90 4.45
CA ILE A 108 -4.48 -7.96 4.59
C ILE A 108 -5.08 -6.67 5.18
N VAL A 109 -4.37 -6.06 6.15
CA VAL A 109 -4.82 -4.80 6.76
C VAL A 109 -4.65 -3.62 5.79
N ALA A 110 -3.67 -3.64 4.91
CA ALA A 110 -3.53 -2.67 3.82
C ALA A 110 -4.65 -2.84 2.79
N ASP A 111 -4.88 -4.06 2.30
CA ASP A 111 -5.87 -4.38 1.26
C ASP A 111 -7.28 -3.92 1.64
N ILE A 112 -7.68 -4.05 2.91
CA ILE A 112 -9.02 -3.61 3.34
C ILE A 112 -9.22 -2.09 3.30
N PHE A 113 -8.15 -1.28 3.30
CA PHE A 113 -8.27 0.15 3.06
C PHE A 113 -8.71 0.42 1.61
N GLU A 114 -8.06 -0.23 0.67
CA GLU A 114 -8.42 -0.13 -0.75
C GLU A 114 -9.84 -0.67 -0.98
N ALA A 115 -10.15 -1.83 -0.41
CA ALA A 115 -11.49 -2.40 -0.52
C ALA A 115 -12.57 -1.46 0.04
N LEU A 116 -12.31 -0.77 1.14
CA LEU A 116 -13.20 0.25 1.70
C LEU A 116 -13.35 1.44 0.75
N VAL A 117 -12.26 1.92 0.18
CA VAL A 117 -12.26 3.01 -0.82
C VAL A 117 -13.07 2.59 -2.04
N GLY A 118 -12.85 1.37 -2.55
CA GLY A 118 -13.64 0.80 -3.66
C GLY A 118 -15.15 0.73 -3.33
N ALA A 119 -15.50 0.29 -2.11
CA ALA A 119 -16.89 0.24 -1.66
C ALA A 119 -17.52 1.63 -1.60
N ILE A 120 -16.83 2.63 -1.06
CA ILE A 120 -17.31 4.02 -0.99
C ILE A 120 -17.49 4.59 -2.41
N TYR A 121 -16.56 4.33 -3.31
CA TYR A 121 -16.66 4.77 -4.70
C TYR A 121 -17.91 4.21 -5.39
N VAL A 122 -18.15 2.90 -5.29
CA VAL A 122 -19.30 2.24 -5.91
C VAL A 122 -20.62 2.71 -5.30
N ASP A 123 -20.66 2.92 -3.98
CA ASP A 123 -21.87 3.29 -3.25
C ASP A 123 -22.23 4.77 -3.35
N LEU A 124 -21.22 5.66 -3.23
CA LEU A 124 -21.43 7.09 -3.01
C LEU A 124 -20.76 7.97 -4.07
N GLY A 125 -20.03 7.39 -5.01
CA GLY A 125 -19.42 8.09 -6.14
C GLY A 125 -18.11 8.82 -5.82
N TYR A 126 -17.47 9.33 -6.90
CA TYR A 126 -16.13 9.90 -6.87
C TYR A 126 -15.98 11.09 -5.91
N ALA A 127 -16.91 12.03 -5.93
CA ALA A 127 -16.80 13.23 -5.07
C ALA A 127 -16.73 12.88 -3.58
N THR A 128 -17.50 11.87 -3.15
CA THR A 128 -17.49 11.41 -1.74
C THR A 128 -16.20 10.68 -1.40
N VAL A 129 -15.77 9.74 -2.24
CA VAL A 129 -14.54 8.96 -1.97
C VAL A 129 -13.31 9.86 -2.01
N ARG A 130 -13.23 10.79 -2.96
CA ARG A 130 -12.15 11.80 -3.02
C ARG A 130 -12.03 12.58 -1.70
N ARG A 131 -13.14 13.11 -1.20
CA ARG A 131 -13.16 13.82 0.08
C ARG A 131 -12.68 12.93 1.24
N VAL A 132 -13.15 11.69 1.29
CA VAL A 132 -12.77 10.74 2.36
C VAL A 132 -11.27 10.43 2.30
N VAL A 133 -10.78 10.05 1.14
CA VAL A 133 -9.35 9.69 0.93
C VAL A 133 -8.45 10.87 1.26
N LEU A 134 -8.76 12.08 0.76
CA LEU A 134 -7.94 13.27 1.04
C LEU A 134 -7.94 13.64 2.53
N ASN A 135 -9.06 13.52 3.22
CA ASN A 135 -9.11 13.77 4.66
C ASN A 135 -8.23 12.83 5.47
N ILE A 136 -7.96 11.62 4.96
CA ILE A 136 -7.09 10.64 5.60
C ILE A 136 -5.63 10.89 5.21
N ILE A 137 -5.33 11.03 3.93
CA ILE A 137 -3.97 10.98 3.40
C ILE A 137 -3.25 12.34 3.50
N VAL A 138 -3.94 13.45 3.25
CA VAL A 138 -3.30 14.79 3.23
C VAL A 138 -2.58 15.17 4.53
N PRO A 139 -3.11 14.83 5.73
CA PRO A 139 -2.35 15.07 6.97
C PRO A 139 -0.97 14.41 6.98
N TYR A 140 -0.85 13.21 6.42
CA TYR A 140 0.43 12.49 6.33
C TYR A 140 1.35 13.12 5.27
N ILE A 141 0.83 13.53 4.11
CA ILE A 141 1.62 14.23 3.07
C ILE A 141 2.22 15.52 3.63
N LYS A 142 1.48 16.24 4.45
CA LYS A 142 1.89 17.52 5.03
C LYS A 142 2.79 17.40 6.27
N ASP A 143 2.93 16.22 6.84
CA ASP A 143 3.81 16.01 7.99
C ASP A 143 5.22 15.61 7.52
N PRO A 144 6.23 16.50 7.65
CA PRO A 144 7.59 16.24 7.19
C PRO A 144 8.28 15.09 7.94
N LYS A 145 7.70 14.61 9.04
CA LYS A 145 8.23 13.50 9.83
C LYS A 145 7.76 12.14 9.32
N VAL A 146 6.76 12.13 8.45
CA VAL A 146 6.18 10.90 7.92
C VAL A 146 6.84 10.55 6.60
N THR A 147 7.42 9.35 6.54
CA THR A 147 7.96 8.76 5.31
C THR A 147 7.63 7.27 5.34
N PHE A 148 6.77 6.83 4.42
CA PHE A 148 6.35 5.41 4.32
C PHE A 148 7.26 4.57 3.44
N PHE A 149 7.90 5.20 2.46
CA PHE A 149 8.77 4.54 1.52
C PHE A 149 10.04 5.38 1.30
N GLN A 150 11.18 4.74 1.48
CA GLN A 150 12.48 5.30 1.08
C GLN A 150 13.05 4.40 -0.02
N ASP A 151 13.08 4.91 -1.23
CA ASP A 151 13.76 4.24 -2.33
C ASP A 151 15.26 4.46 -2.23
N TYR A 152 15.89 3.69 -1.34
CA TYR A 152 17.33 3.73 -1.13
C TYR A 152 18.12 3.42 -2.41
N LYS A 153 17.57 2.60 -3.31
CA LYS A 153 18.22 2.25 -4.56
C LYS A 153 18.27 3.45 -5.49
N SER A 154 17.15 4.12 -5.72
CA SER A 154 17.09 5.33 -6.56
C SER A 154 17.88 6.49 -5.93
N ALA A 155 17.76 6.69 -4.63
CA ALA A 155 18.53 7.72 -3.92
C ALA A 155 20.05 7.51 -4.06
N LEU A 156 20.52 6.27 -3.92
CA LEU A 156 21.92 5.94 -4.14
C LEU A 156 22.34 6.14 -5.59
N GLN A 157 21.48 5.76 -6.53
CA GLN A 157 21.73 5.93 -7.95
C GLN A 157 21.85 7.39 -8.35
N GLU A 158 20.96 8.24 -7.87
CA GLU A 158 21.01 9.70 -8.09
C GLU A 158 22.29 10.32 -7.49
N ALA A 159 22.65 9.95 -6.24
CA ALA A 159 23.86 10.44 -5.60
C ALA A 159 25.13 10.06 -6.38
N VAL A 160 25.21 8.79 -6.81
CA VAL A 160 26.38 8.28 -7.55
C VAL A 160 26.48 8.89 -8.95
N GLN A 161 25.33 9.10 -9.63
CA GLN A 161 25.30 9.75 -10.94
C GLN A 161 25.71 11.23 -10.86
N THR A 162 25.31 11.93 -9.81
CA THR A 162 25.72 13.34 -9.57
C THR A 162 27.24 13.44 -9.51
N ASP A 163 27.91 12.48 -8.89
CA ASP A 163 29.37 12.39 -8.77
C ASP A 163 30.04 11.80 -10.03
N LYS A 164 29.29 11.48 -11.08
CA LYS A 164 29.76 10.81 -12.30
C LYS A 164 30.51 9.49 -12.04
N ARG A 165 30.10 8.77 -11.01
CA ARG A 165 30.67 7.47 -10.63
C ARG A 165 29.84 6.32 -11.20
N SER A 166 30.42 5.12 -11.28
CA SER A 166 29.73 3.93 -11.76
C SER A 166 29.07 3.17 -10.59
N LEU A 167 27.82 2.72 -10.78
CA LEU A 167 27.07 1.95 -9.78
C LEU A 167 26.65 0.61 -10.38
N TYR A 168 26.99 -0.47 -9.69
CA TYR A 168 26.60 -1.84 -10.07
C TYR A 168 26.01 -2.61 -8.90
N TYR A 169 25.07 -3.49 -9.20
CA TYR A 169 24.47 -4.43 -8.26
C TYR A 169 24.77 -5.85 -8.73
N ASP A 170 25.58 -6.58 -7.96
CA ASP A 170 26.01 -7.93 -8.30
C ASP A 170 25.28 -8.97 -7.45
N LEU A 171 24.78 -10.03 -8.10
CA LEU A 171 24.28 -11.20 -7.38
C LEU A 171 25.47 -12.06 -6.95
N VAL A 172 25.72 -12.10 -5.65
CA VAL A 172 26.85 -12.85 -5.06
C VAL A 172 26.46 -14.28 -4.75
N LYS A 173 25.22 -14.50 -4.29
CA LYS A 173 24.76 -15.81 -3.86
C LYS A 173 23.27 -15.98 -4.08
N GLU A 174 22.87 -17.20 -4.46
CA GLU A 174 21.48 -17.61 -4.55
C GLU A 174 21.36 -18.97 -3.87
N GLU A 175 20.47 -19.08 -2.86
CA GLU A 175 20.32 -20.29 -2.04
C GLU A 175 18.84 -20.59 -1.80
N GLY A 176 18.56 -21.85 -1.45
CA GLY A 176 17.23 -22.32 -1.08
C GLY A 176 16.44 -22.95 -2.23
N PRO A 177 15.35 -23.65 -1.91
CA PRO A 177 14.47 -24.27 -2.90
C PRO A 177 13.70 -23.19 -3.70
N SER A 178 13.16 -23.57 -4.85
CA SER A 178 12.52 -22.64 -5.80
C SER A 178 11.44 -21.74 -5.19
N HIS A 179 10.76 -22.22 -4.16
CA HIS A 179 9.67 -21.52 -3.46
C HIS A 179 10.13 -20.71 -2.24
N GLN A 180 11.42 -20.78 -1.86
CA GLN A 180 12.03 -20.06 -0.74
C GLN A 180 13.47 -19.66 -1.07
N LYS A 181 13.66 -19.07 -2.24
CA LYS A 181 14.98 -18.58 -2.64
C LYS A 181 15.39 -17.38 -1.81
N THR A 182 16.68 -17.36 -1.46
CA THR A 182 17.34 -16.23 -0.82
C THR A 182 18.46 -15.74 -1.72
N PHE A 183 18.48 -14.44 -1.99
CA PHE A 183 19.45 -13.79 -2.84
C PHE A 183 20.36 -12.89 -1.99
N THR A 184 21.66 -12.99 -2.19
CA THR A 184 22.63 -12.06 -1.62
C THR A 184 23.13 -11.15 -2.72
N MET A 185 22.89 -9.84 -2.57
CA MET A 185 23.32 -8.81 -3.50
C MET A 185 24.41 -7.95 -2.88
N GLU A 186 25.36 -7.52 -3.70
CA GLU A 186 26.34 -6.49 -3.37
C GLU A 186 26.10 -5.24 -4.19
N VAL A 187 26.26 -4.08 -3.57
CA VAL A 187 26.32 -2.80 -4.27
C VAL A 187 27.78 -2.36 -4.37
N LYS A 188 28.20 -2.02 -5.58
CA LYS A 188 29.55 -1.57 -5.88
C LYS A 188 29.52 -0.19 -6.53
N ILE A 189 30.41 0.69 -6.06
CA ILE A 189 30.66 2.00 -6.65
C ILE A 189 32.11 2.02 -7.10
N ASP A 190 32.35 2.25 -8.40
CA ASP A 190 33.67 2.19 -9.04
C ASP A 190 34.44 0.88 -8.75
N GLY A 191 33.71 -0.23 -8.69
CA GLY A 191 34.27 -1.56 -8.42
C GLY A 191 34.53 -1.88 -6.94
N ILE A 192 34.33 -0.93 -6.02
CA ILE A 192 34.50 -1.13 -4.58
C ILE A 192 33.14 -1.50 -3.96
N VAL A 193 33.12 -2.54 -3.13
CA VAL A 193 31.90 -2.96 -2.42
C VAL A 193 31.59 -1.97 -1.30
N TYR A 194 30.39 -1.34 -1.35
CA TYR A 194 29.89 -0.41 -0.35
C TYR A 194 28.86 -1.04 0.58
N GLY A 195 28.19 -2.08 0.13
CA GLY A 195 27.21 -2.76 0.98
C GLY A 195 26.81 -4.12 0.44
N ARG A 196 26.20 -4.92 1.32
CA ARG A 196 25.66 -6.25 1.01
C ARG A 196 24.26 -6.36 1.61
N GLY A 197 23.33 -6.89 0.87
CA GLY A 197 21.95 -7.13 1.30
C GLY A 197 21.52 -8.55 1.00
N VAL A 198 20.58 -9.06 1.79
CA VAL A 198 19.96 -10.38 1.62
C VAL A 198 18.45 -10.21 1.56
N GLY A 199 17.81 -10.86 0.59
CA GLY A 199 16.37 -10.78 0.39
C GLY A 199 15.80 -11.99 -0.32
N SER A 200 14.47 -12.08 -0.38
CA SER A 200 13.72 -13.13 -1.08
C SER A 200 13.52 -12.83 -2.58
N SER A 201 13.86 -11.63 -3.01
CA SER A 201 13.87 -11.18 -4.43
C SER A 201 15.15 -10.43 -4.75
N LYS A 202 15.47 -10.31 -6.06
CA LYS A 202 16.63 -9.56 -6.59
C LYS A 202 16.35 -8.07 -6.65
#